data_25d3d86562ef863a8754faba8d058320
#
_entry.id   25d3d86562ef863a8754faba8d058320
#
_cell.length_a   1.000
_cell.length_b   1.000
_cell.length_c   1.000
_cell.angle_alpha   90.00
_cell.angle_beta   90.00
_cell.angle_gamma   90.00
#
_symmetry.space_group_name_H-M   'P 1'
#
loop_
_entity.id
_entity.type
_entity.pdbx_description
1 polymer ?
#
loop_
_entity_poly.entity_id
_entity_poly.type
_entity_poly.pdbx_seq_one_letter_code
_entity_poly.pdbx_strand_id
1 'polypeptide(L)'
;SYLIREYARGMQLIALSDGMGSGSLAASDSERLLDLLDKFMETGFHVDKAGALLNSLICMNTQEEHTVSLDTCEVDLYQGTCRFLKYGAVPSFIKRGQRIFCVTGESLPLGIFYRNDPDDRAYGLEDGDYLIMMTDGVLDAFLSDCAPDGNMEAVREFLAGLSFENPRQMAIMIINAAIAKAGGRIHDDM
;
A
#
# COMPACT_ATOMS: atom_id res chain seq x y z
N SER A 1 5.39 -7.51 1.15
CA SER A 1 6.71 -6.83 1.36
C SER A 1 6.54 -5.32 1.43
N TYR A 2 7.44 -4.60 2.14
CA TYR A 2 7.40 -3.15 2.28
C TYR A 2 8.79 -2.50 2.20
N LEU A 3 8.83 -1.21 1.83
CA LEU A 3 10.03 -0.37 1.77
C LEU A 3 9.72 0.98 2.43
N ILE A 4 10.61 1.48 3.28
CA ILE A 4 10.58 2.84 3.81
C ILE A 4 11.98 3.45 3.61
N ARG A 5 12.08 4.53 2.83
CA ARG A 5 13.36 5.11 2.45
C ARG A 5 13.30 6.64 2.38
N GLU A 6 14.30 7.30 2.94
CA GLU A 6 14.59 8.69 2.63
C GLU A 6 15.52 8.73 1.41
N TYR A 7 15.06 9.22 0.27
CA TYR A 7 15.82 9.28 -0.97
C TYR A 7 16.35 10.69 -1.28
N ALA A 8 15.80 11.70 -0.63
CA ALA A 8 16.34 13.06 -0.58
C ALA A 8 16.00 13.66 0.76
N ARG A 9 16.75 14.70 1.18
CA ARG A 9 16.52 15.35 2.48
C ARG A 9 15.07 15.80 2.61
N GLY A 10 14.35 15.26 3.61
CA GLY A 10 12.93 15.55 3.85
C GLY A 10 11.96 14.92 2.86
N MET A 11 12.44 14.10 1.92
CA MET A 11 11.61 13.35 0.98
C MET A 11 11.66 11.87 1.32
N GLN A 12 10.54 11.30 1.69
CA GLN A 12 10.45 9.88 2.04
C GLN A 12 9.56 9.13 1.07
N LEU A 13 9.96 7.92 0.73
CA LEU A 13 9.15 6.96 0.01
C LEU A 13 8.74 5.85 0.98
N ILE A 14 7.45 5.58 1.03
CA ILE A 14 6.86 4.41 1.66
C ILE A 14 6.26 3.59 0.52
N ALA A 15 6.61 2.32 0.41
CA ALA A 15 6.06 1.44 -0.60
C ALA A 15 5.63 0.12 0.03
N LEU A 16 4.50 -0.40 -0.43
CA LEU A 16 3.95 -1.70 -0.06
C LEU A 16 3.66 -2.46 -1.35
N SER A 17 4.06 -3.72 -1.40
CA SER A 17 3.85 -4.58 -2.56
C SER A 17 3.37 -5.94 -2.12
N ASP A 18 2.42 -6.48 -2.84
CA ASP A 18 1.91 -7.82 -2.66
C ASP A 18 1.85 -8.55 -4.00
N GLY A 19 2.41 -9.76 -4.05
CA GLY A 19 2.39 -10.60 -5.24
C GLY A 19 1.07 -11.37 -5.30
N MET A 20 0.45 -11.41 -6.46
CA MET A 20 -0.78 -12.18 -6.63
C MET A 20 -0.49 -13.67 -6.65
N GLY A 21 -1.19 -14.41 -5.81
CA GLY A 21 -0.98 -15.84 -5.58
C GLY A 21 -0.55 -16.13 -4.15
N SER A 22 -0.36 -17.40 -3.82
CA SER A 22 0.05 -17.81 -2.49
C SER A 22 1.44 -18.47 -2.54
N GLY A 23 2.26 -18.19 -1.51
CA GLY A 23 3.51 -18.90 -1.28
C GLY A 23 4.79 -18.13 -1.56
N SER A 24 5.91 -18.84 -1.57
CA SER A 24 7.24 -18.24 -1.65
C SER A 24 7.56 -17.49 -2.95
N LEU A 25 6.85 -17.79 -4.04
CA LEU A 25 7.04 -17.10 -5.32
C LEU A 25 6.46 -15.69 -5.28
N ALA A 26 5.22 -15.52 -4.83
CA ALA A 26 4.57 -14.22 -4.70
C ALA A 26 5.35 -13.28 -3.75
N ALA A 27 5.80 -13.81 -2.61
CA ALA A 27 6.64 -13.06 -1.68
C ALA A 27 7.97 -12.64 -2.32
N SER A 28 8.61 -13.52 -3.11
CA SER A 28 9.86 -13.21 -3.83
C SER A 28 9.67 -12.14 -4.90
N ASP A 29 8.51 -12.14 -5.59
CA ASP A 29 8.23 -11.15 -6.63
C ASP A 29 8.01 -9.76 -6.04
N SER A 30 7.27 -9.67 -4.94
CA SER A 30 7.08 -8.42 -4.21
C SER A 30 8.39 -7.85 -3.67
N GLU A 31 9.26 -8.71 -3.12
CA GLU A 31 10.57 -8.29 -2.62
C GLU A 31 11.47 -7.78 -3.75
N ARG A 32 11.55 -8.52 -4.87
CA ARG A 32 12.33 -8.12 -6.05
C ARG A 32 11.84 -6.81 -6.65
N LEU A 33 10.51 -6.63 -6.70
CA LEU A 33 9.91 -5.39 -7.20
C LEU A 33 10.32 -4.19 -6.34
N LEU A 34 10.25 -4.31 -5.01
CA LEU A 34 10.66 -3.24 -4.11
C LEU A 34 12.17 -2.98 -4.15
N ASP A 35 12.99 -4.01 -4.29
CA ASP A 35 14.43 -3.86 -4.49
C ASP A 35 14.77 -3.09 -5.78
N LEU A 36 14.04 -3.35 -6.87
CA LEU A 36 14.22 -2.60 -8.12
C LEU A 36 13.72 -1.17 -7.99
N LEU A 37 12.58 -0.97 -7.33
CA LEU A 37 12.06 0.37 -7.05
C LEU A 37 13.08 1.20 -6.26
N ASP A 38 13.65 0.64 -5.20
CA ASP A 38 14.66 1.29 -4.37
C ASP A 38 15.88 1.72 -5.21
N LYS A 39 16.38 0.83 -6.07
CA LYS A 39 17.50 1.14 -6.98
C LYS A 39 17.16 2.25 -7.98
N PHE A 40 15.95 2.26 -8.53
CA PHE A 40 15.52 3.35 -9.41
C PHE A 40 15.48 4.68 -8.67
N MET A 41 14.95 4.69 -7.45
CA MET A 41 14.90 5.90 -6.64
C MET A 41 16.31 6.39 -6.25
N GLU A 42 17.23 5.49 -5.90
CA GLU A 42 18.64 5.82 -5.63
C GLU A 42 19.36 6.47 -6.84
N THR A 43 18.98 6.10 -8.05
CA THR A 43 19.53 6.69 -9.28
C THR A 43 18.81 7.97 -9.73
N GLY A 44 17.84 8.46 -8.94
CA GLY A 44 17.15 9.73 -9.16
C GLY A 44 15.93 9.64 -10.09
N PHE A 45 15.40 8.44 -10.33
CA PHE A 45 14.12 8.32 -11.02
C PHE A 45 13.00 8.87 -10.14
N HIS A 46 12.01 9.49 -10.76
CA HIS A 46 10.74 9.77 -10.10
C HIS A 46 9.90 8.48 -10.01
N VAL A 47 9.11 8.36 -8.95
CA VAL A 47 8.36 7.14 -8.64
C VAL A 47 7.40 6.72 -9.76
N ASP A 48 6.76 7.67 -10.46
CA ASP A 48 5.90 7.40 -11.62
C ASP A 48 6.66 6.74 -12.77
N LYS A 49 7.89 7.21 -13.05
CA LYS A 49 8.75 6.62 -14.08
C LYS A 49 9.28 5.25 -13.66
N ALA A 50 9.67 5.12 -12.40
CA ALA A 50 10.07 3.84 -11.84
C ALA A 50 8.94 2.81 -11.93
N GLY A 51 7.71 3.16 -11.54
CA GLY A 51 6.54 2.30 -11.66
C GLY A 51 6.24 1.87 -13.10
N ALA A 52 6.32 2.79 -14.07
CA ALA A 52 6.12 2.47 -15.48
C ALA A 52 7.19 1.50 -16.02
N LEU A 53 8.46 1.66 -15.59
CA LEU A 53 9.54 0.75 -15.95
C LEU A 53 9.36 -0.63 -15.32
N LEU A 54 9.00 -0.68 -14.05
CA LEU A 54 8.69 -1.94 -13.34
C LEU A 54 7.56 -2.68 -14.04
N ASN A 55 6.47 -2.00 -14.39
CA ASN A 55 5.38 -2.59 -15.15
C ASN A 55 5.86 -3.20 -16.47
N SER A 56 6.69 -2.46 -17.22
CA SER A 56 7.23 -2.94 -18.49
C SER A 56 8.13 -4.18 -18.30
N LEU A 57 8.97 -4.19 -17.27
CA LEU A 57 9.82 -5.33 -16.94
C LEU A 57 9.02 -6.59 -16.60
N ILE A 58 7.95 -6.46 -15.82
CA ILE A 58 7.08 -7.58 -15.47
C ILE A 58 6.36 -8.10 -16.73
N CYS A 59 5.77 -7.22 -17.55
CA CYS A 59 5.09 -7.60 -18.79
C CYS A 59 6.02 -8.27 -19.81
N MET A 60 7.32 -8.00 -19.77
CA MET A 60 8.31 -8.66 -20.67
C MET A 60 8.68 -10.06 -20.21
N ASN A 61 8.44 -10.40 -18.96
CA ASN A 61 8.73 -11.73 -18.43
C ASN A 61 7.60 -12.70 -18.76
N THR A 62 7.59 -13.19 -20.01
CA THR A 62 6.50 -13.99 -20.61
C THR A 62 6.40 -15.42 -20.11
N GLN A 63 7.27 -15.90 -19.22
CA GLN A 63 7.31 -17.30 -18.82
C GLN A 63 6.31 -17.66 -17.72
N GLU A 64 5.82 -16.69 -16.98
CA GLU A 64 4.85 -16.89 -15.89
C GLU A 64 3.93 -15.66 -15.80
N GLU A 65 2.64 -15.86 -15.56
CA GLU A 65 1.69 -14.77 -15.33
C GLU A 65 1.89 -14.21 -13.92
N HIS A 66 2.94 -13.40 -13.75
CA HIS A 66 3.19 -12.70 -12.50
C HIS A 66 2.51 -11.34 -12.52
N THR A 67 1.62 -11.13 -11.59
CA THR A 67 1.03 -9.81 -11.33
C THR A 67 1.30 -9.41 -9.90
N VAL A 68 1.63 -8.15 -9.70
CA VAL A 68 2.04 -7.62 -8.41
C VAL A 68 1.36 -6.29 -8.15
N SER A 69 0.76 -6.13 -6.98
CA SER A 69 0.27 -4.83 -6.55
C SER A 69 1.43 -3.95 -6.09
N LEU A 70 1.31 -2.65 -6.31
CA LEU A 70 2.25 -1.67 -5.79
C LEU A 70 1.49 -0.45 -5.28
N ASP A 71 1.64 -0.17 -4.00
CA ASP A 71 1.17 1.05 -3.35
C ASP A 71 2.37 1.87 -2.93
N THR A 72 2.48 3.11 -3.39
CA THR A 72 3.55 4.00 -2.99
C THR A 72 3.01 5.30 -2.43
N CYS A 73 3.68 5.84 -1.42
CA CYS A 73 3.41 7.15 -0.88
C CYS A 73 4.72 7.94 -0.76
N GLU A 74 4.87 8.98 -1.60
CA GLU A 74 5.94 9.96 -1.44
C GLU A 74 5.50 11.03 -0.45
N VAL A 75 6.30 11.29 0.57
CA VAL A 75 6.04 12.31 1.59
C VAL A 75 7.07 13.41 1.48
N ASP A 76 6.62 14.64 1.25
CA ASP A 76 7.43 15.85 1.31
C ASP A 76 7.22 16.53 2.67
N LEU A 77 8.20 16.38 3.55
CA LEU A 77 8.16 16.94 4.90
C LEU A 77 8.34 18.46 4.92
N TYR A 78 8.88 19.07 3.85
CA TYR A 78 9.02 20.53 3.77
C TYR A 78 7.73 21.20 3.34
N GLN A 79 7.01 20.57 2.40
CA GLN A 79 5.74 21.11 1.90
C GLN A 79 4.55 20.60 2.73
N GLY A 80 4.74 19.58 3.58
CA GLY A 80 3.65 18.94 4.30
C GLY A 80 2.65 18.31 3.34
N THR A 81 3.12 17.56 2.36
CA THR A 81 2.27 16.89 1.36
C THR A 81 2.64 15.42 1.22
N CYS A 82 1.69 14.61 0.79
CA CYS A 82 1.96 13.25 0.34
C CYS A 82 1.29 12.99 -1.01
N ARG A 83 1.90 12.13 -1.80
CA ARG A 83 1.42 11.71 -3.12
C ARG A 83 1.40 10.19 -3.18
N PHE A 84 0.23 9.62 -3.41
CA PHE A 84 0.04 8.20 -3.61
C PHE A 84 0.04 7.87 -5.10
N LEU A 85 0.78 6.81 -5.45
CA LEU A 85 0.70 6.14 -6.74
C LEU A 85 0.37 4.68 -6.49
N LYS A 86 -0.77 4.23 -7.01
CA LYS A 86 -1.32 2.90 -6.76
C LYS A 86 -1.44 2.12 -8.06
N TYR A 87 -1.02 0.84 -8.02
CA TYR A 87 -1.20 -0.15 -9.08
C TYR A 87 -1.86 -1.38 -8.47
N GLY A 88 -3.16 -1.54 -8.66
CA GLY A 88 -3.94 -2.67 -8.14
C GLY A 88 -3.91 -2.80 -6.62
N ALA A 89 -3.57 -1.74 -5.91
CA ALA A 89 -3.46 -1.75 -4.46
C ALA A 89 -4.79 -1.40 -3.79
N VAL A 90 -5.04 -2.03 -2.65
CA VAL A 90 -6.21 -1.76 -1.82
C VAL A 90 -6.18 -0.33 -1.25
N PRO A 91 -7.30 0.19 -0.74
CA PRO A 91 -7.35 1.52 -0.15
C PRO A 91 -6.31 1.75 0.95
N SER A 92 -5.69 2.93 0.92
CA SER A 92 -4.85 3.46 1.99
C SER A 92 -5.61 4.56 2.72
N PHE A 93 -5.16 4.94 3.92
CA PHE A 93 -5.89 5.89 4.73
C PHE A 93 -4.95 6.97 5.30
N ILE A 94 -5.50 8.18 5.45
CA ILE A 94 -4.88 9.24 6.25
C ILE A 94 -5.77 9.48 7.46
N LYS A 95 -5.23 9.24 8.66
CA LYS A 95 -5.92 9.49 9.92
C LYS A 95 -5.48 10.82 10.49
N ARG A 96 -6.43 11.76 10.61
CA ARG A 96 -6.28 13.08 11.22
C ARG A 96 -7.22 13.20 12.41
N GLY A 97 -6.69 12.98 13.60
CA GLY A 97 -7.53 12.82 14.79
C GLY A 97 -8.53 11.69 14.62
N GLN A 98 -9.83 12.00 14.63
CA GLN A 98 -10.91 11.03 14.38
C GLN A 98 -11.39 11.00 12.92
N ARG A 99 -10.84 11.86 12.06
CA ARG A 99 -11.21 11.89 10.64
C ARG A 99 -10.34 10.89 9.88
N ILE A 100 -10.98 10.11 9.00
CA ILE A 100 -10.32 9.15 8.13
C ILE A 100 -10.57 9.52 6.69
N PHE A 101 -9.50 9.87 5.97
CA PHE A 101 -9.54 10.07 4.53
C PHE A 101 -9.14 8.76 3.87
N CYS A 102 -9.94 8.30 2.93
CA CYS A 102 -9.68 7.07 2.19
C CYS A 102 -9.07 7.41 0.84
N VAL A 103 -7.94 6.80 0.53
CA VAL A 103 -7.21 6.93 -0.73
C VAL A 103 -7.45 5.66 -1.53
N THR A 104 -8.36 5.71 -2.47
CA THR A 104 -8.72 4.58 -3.34
C THR A 104 -8.01 4.69 -4.68
N GLY A 105 -7.83 3.55 -5.35
CA GLY A 105 -7.41 3.42 -6.73
C GLY A 105 -8.27 2.40 -7.46
N GLU A 106 -8.34 2.52 -8.79
CA GLU A 106 -9.05 1.61 -9.71
C GLU A 106 -8.09 1.01 -10.74
N SER A 107 -6.80 1.37 -10.69
CA SER A 107 -5.77 0.86 -11.59
C SER A 107 -5.54 -0.64 -11.37
N LEU A 108 -5.08 -1.30 -12.41
CA LEU A 108 -4.76 -2.72 -12.36
C LEU A 108 -3.38 -2.97 -11.73
N PRO A 109 -3.13 -4.18 -11.18
CA PRO A 109 -1.79 -4.58 -10.79
C PRO A 109 -0.78 -4.48 -11.92
N LEU A 110 0.49 -4.35 -11.57
CA LEU A 110 1.59 -4.40 -12.52
C LEU A 110 1.65 -5.77 -13.20
N GLY A 111 2.00 -5.79 -14.47
CA GLY A 111 2.16 -7.01 -15.27
C GLY A 111 0.94 -7.41 -16.11
N ILE A 112 -0.24 -6.79 -15.90
CA ILE A 112 -1.45 -7.14 -16.69
C ILE A 112 -1.40 -6.53 -18.08
N PHE A 113 -1.07 -5.24 -18.19
CA PHE A 113 -0.96 -4.55 -19.48
C PHE A 113 0.29 -3.70 -19.58
N TYR A 114 0.90 -3.61 -20.77
CA TYR A 114 2.05 -2.74 -21.02
C TYR A 114 1.77 -1.26 -20.74
N ARG A 115 0.54 -0.81 -20.95
CA ARG A 115 0.08 0.53 -20.57
C ARG A 115 -0.84 0.37 -19.38
N ASN A 116 -0.34 0.71 -18.23
CA ASN A 116 -1.06 0.70 -16.98
C ASN A 116 -0.67 1.98 -16.24
N ASP A 117 -1.56 2.95 -16.26
CA ASP A 117 -1.35 4.21 -15.56
C ASP A 117 -1.76 4.04 -14.10
N PRO A 118 -0.96 4.52 -13.14
CA PRO A 118 -1.32 4.44 -11.72
C PRO A 118 -2.45 5.41 -11.39
N ASP A 119 -3.18 5.09 -10.34
CA ASP A 119 -3.98 6.12 -9.66
C ASP A 119 -3.04 7.06 -8.92
N ASP A 120 -3.10 8.34 -9.27
CA ASP A 120 -2.25 9.40 -8.73
C ASP A 120 -3.10 10.36 -7.89
N ARG A 121 -2.80 10.43 -6.59
CA ARG A 121 -3.55 11.24 -5.63
C ARG A 121 -2.60 11.98 -4.70
N ALA A 122 -2.79 13.29 -4.57
CA ALA A 122 -2.02 14.14 -3.67
C ALA A 122 -2.89 14.72 -2.55
N TYR A 123 -2.33 14.78 -1.35
CA TYR A 123 -2.99 15.30 -0.16
C TYR A 123 -2.05 16.20 0.64
N GLY A 124 -2.62 17.21 1.29
CA GLY A 124 -1.91 17.98 2.33
C GLY A 124 -1.90 17.20 3.65
N LEU A 125 -0.74 17.20 4.30
CA LEU A 125 -0.54 16.62 5.62
C LEU A 125 -0.46 17.70 6.70
N GLU A 126 -0.95 17.39 7.88
CA GLU A 126 -0.84 18.20 9.08
C GLU A 126 -0.06 17.45 10.16
N ASP A 127 0.50 18.19 11.11
CA ASP A 127 1.19 17.56 12.24
C ASP A 127 0.20 16.66 13.02
N GLY A 128 0.65 15.44 13.32
CA GLY A 128 -0.19 14.42 13.95
C GLY A 128 -1.02 13.57 12.99
N ASP A 129 -0.89 13.76 11.67
CA ASP A 129 -1.48 12.81 10.70
C ASP A 129 -0.74 11.48 10.70
N TYR A 130 -1.48 10.40 10.46
CA TYR A 130 -0.93 9.06 10.26
C TYR A 130 -1.32 8.54 8.90
N LEU A 131 -0.31 8.09 8.15
CA LEU A 131 -0.50 7.37 6.89
C LEU A 131 -0.61 5.88 7.20
N ILE A 132 -1.67 5.23 6.70
CA ILE A 132 -1.95 3.81 6.93
C ILE A 132 -2.07 3.15 5.57
N MET A 133 -1.12 2.29 5.26
CA MET A 133 -1.10 1.42 4.08
C MET A 133 -1.20 -0.01 4.57
N MET A 134 -1.94 -0.84 3.84
CA MET A 134 -2.16 -2.24 4.23
C MET A 134 -2.29 -3.13 3.00
N THR A 135 -2.07 -4.42 3.17
CA THR A 135 -2.34 -5.44 2.15
C THR A 135 -3.83 -5.79 2.13
N ASP A 136 -4.26 -6.46 1.06
CA ASP A 136 -5.62 -6.97 0.92
C ASP A 136 -5.97 -7.96 2.04
N GLY A 137 -5.04 -8.84 2.46
CA GLY A 137 -5.26 -9.77 3.55
C GLY A 137 -5.68 -9.09 4.87
N VAL A 138 -5.14 -7.89 5.16
CA VAL A 138 -5.58 -7.09 6.31
C VAL A 138 -6.95 -6.49 6.07
N LEU A 139 -7.18 -5.88 4.90
CA LEU A 139 -8.43 -5.22 4.58
C LEU A 139 -9.61 -6.21 4.53
N ASP A 140 -9.42 -7.35 3.88
CA ASP A 140 -10.43 -8.40 3.71
C ASP A 140 -10.90 -8.97 5.04
N ALA A 141 -10.01 -9.07 6.01
CA ALA A 141 -10.38 -9.48 7.37
C ALA A 141 -11.40 -8.53 8.02
N PHE A 142 -11.36 -7.24 7.68
CA PHE A 142 -12.35 -6.26 8.13
C PHE A 142 -13.64 -6.28 7.31
N LEU A 143 -13.58 -6.66 6.04
CA LEU A 143 -14.71 -6.66 5.12
C LEU A 143 -15.52 -7.96 5.20
N SER A 144 -14.93 -9.08 5.61
CA SER A 144 -15.55 -10.41 5.67
C SER A 144 -16.76 -10.50 6.59
N ASP A 145 -16.84 -9.65 7.62
CA ASP A 145 -17.96 -9.57 8.56
C ASP A 145 -19.10 -8.66 8.08
N CYS A 146 -18.94 -7.99 6.94
CA CYS A 146 -19.88 -7.02 6.41
C CYS A 146 -20.72 -7.61 5.27
N ALA A 147 -21.94 -7.05 5.10
CA ALA A 147 -22.86 -7.40 4.03
C ALA A 147 -22.20 -7.35 2.62
N PRO A 148 -22.80 -7.96 1.58
CA PRO A 148 -22.21 -8.18 0.25
C PRO A 148 -21.59 -6.95 -0.44
N ASP A 149 -21.86 -5.75 0.05
CA ASP A 149 -21.37 -4.48 -0.50
C ASP A 149 -20.11 -3.95 0.20
N GLY A 150 -19.41 -4.78 1.00
CA GLY A 150 -18.15 -4.45 1.67
C GLY A 150 -18.14 -3.07 2.31
N ASN A 151 -18.68 -2.95 3.52
CA ASN A 151 -18.86 -1.63 4.12
C ASN A 151 -17.54 -1.03 4.60
N MET A 152 -16.88 -0.25 3.73
CA MET A 152 -15.66 0.53 4.06
C MET A 152 -15.87 1.45 5.27
N GLU A 153 -17.13 1.77 5.62
CA GLU A 153 -17.44 2.59 6.78
C GLU A 153 -17.04 1.90 8.09
N ALA A 154 -17.21 0.59 8.20
CA ALA A 154 -16.77 -0.16 9.38
C ALA A 154 -15.23 -0.08 9.59
N VAL A 155 -14.47 -0.08 8.47
CA VAL A 155 -13.01 0.12 8.54
C VAL A 155 -12.67 1.53 9.01
N ARG A 156 -13.37 2.53 8.48
CA ARG A 156 -13.19 3.94 8.89
C ARG A 156 -13.54 4.16 10.35
N GLU A 157 -14.66 3.63 10.82
CA GLU A 157 -15.08 3.73 12.22
C GLU A 157 -14.06 3.07 13.15
N PHE A 158 -13.57 1.88 12.79
CA PHE A 158 -12.52 1.21 13.54
C PHE A 158 -11.26 2.08 13.62
N LEU A 159 -10.75 2.55 12.47
CA LEU A 159 -9.55 3.38 12.42
C LEU A 159 -9.74 4.72 13.18
N ALA A 160 -10.92 5.33 13.08
CA ALA A 160 -11.24 6.57 13.79
C ALA A 160 -11.20 6.38 15.32
N GLY A 161 -11.70 5.24 15.79
CA GLY A 161 -11.76 4.89 17.23
C GLY A 161 -10.43 4.46 17.84
N LEU A 162 -9.38 4.20 17.05
CA LEU A 162 -8.08 3.79 17.58
C LEU A 162 -7.43 4.89 18.42
N SER A 163 -7.03 4.52 19.65
CA SER A 163 -6.20 5.33 20.54
C SER A 163 -4.87 4.61 20.76
N PHE A 164 -3.78 5.27 20.47
CA PHE A 164 -2.43 4.70 20.52
C PHE A 164 -1.40 5.80 20.83
N GLU A 165 -0.23 5.40 21.29
CA GLU A 165 0.85 6.31 21.67
C GLU A 165 1.86 6.56 20.53
N ASN A 166 1.96 5.60 19.60
CA ASN A 166 2.91 5.65 18.51
C ASN A 166 2.45 4.79 17.30
N PRO A 167 3.03 5.02 16.10
CA PRO A 167 2.63 4.29 14.88
C PRO A 167 2.76 2.77 14.98
N ARG A 168 3.77 2.27 15.71
CA ARG A 168 3.98 0.83 15.90
C ARG A 168 2.84 0.19 16.68
N GLN A 169 2.38 0.85 17.74
CA GLN A 169 1.25 0.37 18.51
C GLN A 169 -0.02 0.35 17.66
N MET A 170 -0.24 1.40 16.84
CA MET A 170 -1.37 1.43 15.91
C MET A 170 -1.33 0.25 14.93
N ALA A 171 -0.20 -0.03 14.31
CA ALA A 171 -0.05 -1.15 13.39
C ALA A 171 -0.35 -2.49 14.07
N ILE A 172 0.17 -2.72 15.30
CA ILE A 172 -0.11 -3.94 16.08
C ILE A 172 -1.60 -4.06 16.39
N MET A 173 -2.27 -2.96 16.73
CA MET A 173 -3.72 -2.98 17.00
C MET A 173 -4.53 -3.33 15.77
N ILE A 174 -4.16 -2.78 14.60
CA ILE A 174 -4.81 -3.09 13.32
C ILE A 174 -4.65 -4.57 12.99
N ILE A 175 -3.42 -5.10 13.04
CA ILE A 175 -3.12 -6.51 12.74
C ILE A 175 -3.86 -7.45 13.73
N ASN A 176 -3.83 -7.17 15.02
CA ASN A 176 -4.53 -8.00 16.01
C ASN A 176 -6.05 -8.00 15.78
N ALA A 177 -6.63 -6.86 15.40
CA ALA A 177 -8.04 -6.78 15.09
C ALA A 177 -8.37 -7.57 13.81
N ALA A 178 -7.53 -7.49 12.77
CA ALA A 178 -7.67 -8.28 11.56
C ALA A 178 -7.64 -9.79 11.85
N ILE A 179 -6.63 -10.25 12.61
CA ILE A 179 -6.51 -11.67 13.03
C ILE A 179 -7.73 -12.12 13.81
N ALA A 180 -8.21 -11.31 14.76
CA ALA A 180 -9.39 -11.64 15.56
C ALA A 180 -10.65 -11.79 14.70
N LYS A 181 -10.84 -10.87 13.72
CA LYS A 181 -11.96 -10.92 12.76
C LYS A 181 -11.89 -12.11 11.82
N ALA A 182 -10.69 -12.49 11.39
CA ALA A 182 -10.44 -13.69 10.58
C ALA A 182 -10.58 -15.01 11.38
N GLY A 183 -11.06 -14.96 12.62
CA GLY A 183 -11.25 -16.15 13.46
C GLY A 183 -9.94 -16.83 13.88
N GLY A 184 -8.85 -16.07 13.94
CA GLY A 184 -7.51 -16.55 14.29
C GLY A 184 -6.80 -17.32 13.16
N ARG A 185 -7.37 -17.34 11.96
CA ARG A 185 -6.75 -17.94 10.76
C ARG A 185 -6.26 -16.84 9.84
N ILE A 186 -4.97 -16.81 9.62
CA ILE A 186 -4.36 -15.95 8.60
C ILE A 186 -4.50 -16.70 7.28
N HIS A 187 -5.30 -16.15 6.37
CA HIS A 187 -5.56 -16.75 5.04
C HIS A 187 -4.68 -16.16 3.96
N ASP A 188 -4.06 -15.00 4.25
CA ASP A 188 -3.20 -14.28 3.32
C ASP A 188 -2.14 -13.48 4.07
N ASP A 189 -1.15 -12.93 3.35
CA ASP A 189 -0.07 -12.12 3.93
C ASP A 189 -0.62 -10.84 4.61
N MET A 190 -0.39 -10.71 5.92
CA MET A 190 -0.81 -9.58 6.76
C MET A 190 0.38 -8.74 7.22
#